data_c6e47635b052723970e6d806e88721cf
#
_entry.id   c6e47635b052723970e6d806e88721cf
#
_cell.length_a   1.000
_cell.length_b   1.000
_cell.length_c   1.000
_cell.angle_alpha   90.00
_cell.angle_beta   90.00
_cell.angle_gamma   90.00
#
_symmetry.space_group_name_H-M   'P 1'
#
loop_
_entity.id
_entity.type
_entity.pdbx_description
1 polymer ?
#
loop_
_entity_poly.entity_id
_entity_poly.type
_entity_poly.pdbx_seq_one_letter_code
_entity_poly.pdbx_strand_id
1 'polypeptide(L)'
;DVYKRQIIEEVLDQRYQGVKNEDGVWITPAFPKLIYVLEEDNIHEDSEYYYLTKKAAKCTAKRMVPDYISEKKMKELKDGNCYTCMGCRSFLTVYHDEDGKPKFYGRFNQGVVTLNLVDLACSSGGDFEKFWKLFDERLDLCYRALMARHNRLKGTPSDVAPILWQYGALARLKKGETIDKLLYGGYSTISLGYAGLCECTRYMTCLLYTSPSPRDRG
;
A
#
# COMPACT_ATOMS: atom_id res chain seq x y z
N ASP A 1 -21.32 12.51 -13.60
CA ASP A 1 -21.57 13.64 -12.70
C ASP A 1 -20.49 14.71 -12.92
N VAL A 2 -20.89 15.87 -13.43
CA VAL A 2 -20.00 16.98 -13.82
C VAL A 2 -19.12 17.43 -12.63
N TYR A 3 -19.67 17.48 -11.44
CA TYR A 3 -18.93 17.92 -10.25
C TYR A 3 -17.82 16.93 -9.82
N LYS A 4 -18.06 15.63 -9.92
CA LYS A 4 -17.02 14.63 -9.61
C LYS A 4 -15.83 14.80 -10.55
N ARG A 5 -16.10 14.97 -11.83
CA ARG A 5 -15.07 15.21 -12.84
C ARG A 5 -14.25 16.45 -12.54
N GLN A 6 -14.90 17.57 -12.26
CA GLN A 6 -14.22 18.83 -11.91
C GLN A 6 -13.33 18.69 -10.67
N ILE A 7 -13.79 17.95 -9.65
CA ILE A 7 -12.98 17.67 -8.46
C ILE A 7 -11.73 16.85 -8.82
N ILE A 8 -11.87 15.82 -9.67
CA ILE A 8 -10.73 15.00 -10.11
C ILE A 8 -9.73 15.86 -10.89
N GLU A 9 -10.21 16.67 -11.81
CA GLU A 9 -9.39 17.59 -12.61
C GLU A 9 -8.60 18.55 -11.71
N GLU A 10 -9.27 19.19 -10.76
CA GLU A 10 -8.64 20.13 -9.83
C GLU A 10 -7.61 19.44 -8.93
N VAL A 11 -7.91 18.25 -8.40
CA VAL A 11 -6.97 17.48 -7.60
C VAL A 11 -5.70 17.16 -8.40
N LEU A 12 -5.84 16.76 -9.67
CA LEU A 12 -4.69 16.48 -10.53
C LEU A 12 -3.90 17.76 -10.84
N ASP A 13 -4.56 18.89 -11.06
CA ASP A 13 -3.91 20.17 -11.30
C ASP A 13 -3.12 20.67 -10.10
N GLN A 14 -3.71 20.62 -8.91
CA GLN A 14 -3.04 20.99 -7.67
C GLN A 14 -1.82 20.06 -7.39
N ARG A 15 -1.96 18.77 -7.67
CA ARG A 15 -0.84 17.83 -7.56
C ARG A 15 0.25 18.10 -8.60
N TYR A 16 -0.13 18.42 -9.81
CA TYR A 16 0.82 18.79 -10.87
C TYR A 16 1.59 20.06 -10.53
N GLN A 17 0.91 21.06 -9.96
CA GLN A 17 1.53 22.28 -9.46
C GLN A 17 2.48 22.01 -8.30
N GLY A 18 2.04 21.25 -7.29
CA GLY A 18 2.73 21.03 -6.03
C GLY A 18 2.51 22.15 -5.03
N VAL A 19 3.31 22.18 -3.98
CA VAL A 19 3.32 23.23 -2.96
C VAL A 19 4.71 23.84 -2.83
N LYS A 20 4.79 25.13 -2.51
CA LYS A 20 6.06 25.77 -2.17
C LYS A 20 6.43 25.47 -0.72
N ASN A 21 7.68 25.09 -0.50
CA ASN A 21 8.27 25.03 0.82
C ASN A 21 8.67 26.44 1.31
N GLU A 22 9.27 26.52 2.50
CA GLU A 22 9.72 27.77 3.11
C GLU A 22 10.78 28.50 2.26
N ASP A 23 11.58 27.75 1.50
CA ASP A 23 12.58 28.29 0.60
C ASP A 23 12.03 28.72 -0.77
N GLY A 24 10.71 28.60 -0.97
CA GLY A 24 10.04 28.93 -2.22
C GLY A 24 10.18 27.88 -3.32
N VAL A 25 10.71 26.71 -3.00
CA VAL A 25 10.88 25.59 -3.95
C VAL A 25 9.57 24.79 -4.04
N TRP A 26 9.15 24.47 -5.26
CA TRP A 26 8.00 23.64 -5.51
C TRP A 26 8.28 22.17 -5.23
N ILE A 27 7.62 21.60 -4.25
CA ILE A 27 7.73 20.19 -3.84
C ILE A 27 6.42 19.43 -4.08
N THR A 28 6.52 18.10 -4.13
CA THR A 28 5.35 17.23 -4.19
C THR A 28 5.01 16.76 -2.78
N PRO A 29 3.81 17.08 -2.24
CA PRO A 29 3.42 16.53 -0.94
C PRO A 29 3.28 15.01 -1.04
N ALA A 30 3.85 14.30 -0.06
CA ALA A 30 3.78 12.84 0.01
C ALA A 30 2.36 12.34 0.32
N PHE A 31 1.63 13.11 1.12
CA PHE A 31 0.27 12.79 1.57
C PHE A 31 -0.71 13.96 1.34
N PRO A 32 -2.01 13.68 1.25
CA PRO A 32 -2.64 12.37 1.19
C PRO A 32 -2.23 11.59 -0.05
N LYS A 33 -2.15 10.25 0.07
CA LYS A 33 -1.83 9.35 -1.05
C LYS A 33 -2.88 9.51 -2.14
N LEU A 34 -2.45 9.83 -3.36
CA LEU A 34 -3.31 9.94 -4.51
C LEU A 34 -3.25 8.65 -5.33
N ILE A 35 -4.41 8.05 -5.57
CA ILE A 35 -4.55 6.82 -6.34
C ILE A 35 -5.55 7.09 -7.47
N TYR A 36 -5.18 6.70 -8.67
CA TYR A 36 -6.02 6.78 -9.86
C TYR A 36 -6.42 5.38 -10.30
N VAL A 37 -7.73 5.13 -10.38
CA VAL A 37 -8.25 3.85 -10.82
C VAL A 37 -8.39 3.84 -12.33
N LEU A 38 -7.81 2.83 -12.98
CA LEU A 38 -7.93 2.59 -14.40
C LEU A 38 -9.16 1.71 -14.64
N GLU A 39 -10.17 2.29 -15.27
CA GLU A 39 -11.48 1.71 -15.58
C GLU A 39 -11.70 1.69 -17.09
N GLU A 40 -12.63 0.88 -17.59
CA GLU A 40 -12.90 0.75 -19.03
C GLU A 40 -13.28 2.08 -19.70
N ASP A 41 -13.91 3.01 -18.97
CA ASP A 41 -14.33 4.31 -19.46
C ASP A 41 -13.22 5.38 -19.47
N ASN A 42 -12.00 5.04 -19.01
CA ASN A 42 -10.89 5.98 -18.95
C ASN A 42 -9.55 5.48 -19.52
N ILE A 43 -9.45 4.19 -19.95
CA ILE A 43 -8.20 3.62 -20.44
C ILE A 43 -8.07 3.64 -21.98
N HIS A 44 -9.15 3.70 -22.72
CA HIS A 44 -9.15 3.68 -24.17
C HIS A 44 -9.19 5.09 -24.73
N GLU A 45 -8.53 5.32 -25.88
CA GLU A 45 -8.40 6.65 -26.49
C GLU A 45 -9.74 7.28 -26.89
N ASP A 46 -10.72 6.45 -27.22
CA ASP A 46 -12.09 6.83 -27.58
C ASP A 46 -13.04 6.91 -26.37
N SER A 47 -12.58 6.59 -25.16
CA SER A 47 -13.43 6.64 -23.97
C SER A 47 -13.62 8.07 -23.45
N GLU A 48 -14.79 8.32 -22.86
CA GLU A 48 -15.21 9.64 -22.40
C GLU A 48 -14.21 10.31 -21.45
N TYR A 49 -13.60 9.51 -20.58
CA TYR A 49 -12.70 10.01 -19.52
C TYR A 49 -11.22 9.77 -19.79
N TYR A 50 -10.82 9.36 -20.99
CA TYR A 50 -9.40 9.15 -21.32
C TYR A 50 -8.53 10.39 -21.12
N TYR A 51 -9.10 11.58 -21.33
CA TYR A 51 -8.37 12.83 -21.09
C TYR A 51 -7.93 13.01 -19.63
N LEU A 52 -8.69 12.47 -18.64
CA LEU A 52 -8.30 12.45 -17.23
C LEU A 52 -7.09 11.55 -17.02
N THR A 53 -7.05 10.40 -17.70
CA THR A 53 -5.89 9.49 -17.66
C THR A 53 -4.66 10.14 -18.26
N LYS A 54 -4.79 10.88 -19.37
CA LYS A 54 -3.68 11.69 -19.93
C LYS A 54 -3.21 12.76 -18.94
N LYS A 55 -4.14 13.41 -18.23
CA LYS A 55 -3.83 14.41 -17.22
C LYS A 55 -3.11 13.79 -16.02
N ALA A 56 -3.59 12.63 -15.55
CA ALA A 56 -2.93 11.85 -14.51
C ALA A 56 -1.51 11.43 -14.91
N ALA A 57 -1.32 10.95 -16.14
CA ALA A 57 -0.01 10.59 -16.66
C ALA A 57 0.96 11.78 -16.73
N LYS A 58 0.51 12.96 -17.13
CA LYS A 58 1.31 14.20 -17.07
C LYS A 58 1.72 14.55 -15.63
N CYS A 59 0.80 14.38 -14.69
CA CYS A 59 1.08 14.59 -13.28
C CYS A 59 2.14 13.60 -12.79
N THR A 60 2.01 12.33 -13.13
CA THR A 60 2.98 11.29 -12.76
C THR A 60 4.35 11.55 -13.35
N ALA A 61 4.43 11.96 -14.61
CA ALA A 61 5.70 12.26 -15.26
C ALA A 61 6.47 13.40 -14.56
N LYS A 62 5.77 14.34 -13.95
CA LYS A 62 6.40 15.49 -13.25
C LYS A 62 6.58 15.26 -11.75
N ARG A 63 5.64 14.54 -11.11
CA ARG A 63 5.50 14.48 -9.65
C ARG A 63 5.56 13.07 -9.08
N MET A 64 5.62 12.03 -9.92
CA MET A 64 5.57 10.62 -9.53
C MET A 64 4.27 10.22 -8.78
N VAL A 65 3.21 10.98 -8.95
CA VAL A 65 1.85 10.74 -8.43
C VAL A 65 0.84 11.13 -9.51
N PRO A 66 -0.34 10.49 -9.56
CA PRO A 66 -0.87 9.43 -8.71
C PRO A 66 -0.23 8.06 -8.94
N ASP A 67 -0.48 7.13 -8.00
CA ASP A 67 -0.31 5.70 -8.25
C ASP A 67 -1.55 5.15 -8.97
N TYR A 68 -1.37 4.05 -9.71
CA TYR A 68 -2.45 3.47 -10.52
C TYR A 68 -2.89 2.12 -9.99
N ILE A 69 -4.21 1.86 -10.05
CA ILE A 69 -4.83 0.57 -9.77
C ILE A 69 -5.67 0.17 -10.99
N SER A 70 -5.50 -1.05 -11.49
CA SER A 70 -6.38 -1.60 -12.51
C SER A 70 -7.65 -2.16 -11.85
N GLU A 71 -8.81 -1.59 -12.17
CA GLU A 71 -10.09 -2.08 -11.70
C GLU A 71 -10.31 -3.55 -12.11
N LYS A 72 -10.04 -3.88 -13.37
CA LYS A 72 -10.16 -5.24 -13.90
C LYS A 72 -9.37 -6.25 -13.07
N LYS A 73 -8.10 -5.96 -12.79
CA LYS A 73 -7.26 -6.85 -11.99
C LYS A 73 -7.69 -6.91 -10.53
N MET A 74 -8.16 -5.81 -9.97
CA MET A 74 -8.70 -5.81 -8.62
C MET A 74 -9.94 -6.69 -8.52
N LYS A 75 -10.88 -6.56 -9.45
CA LYS A 75 -12.09 -7.39 -9.49
C LYS A 75 -11.78 -8.88 -9.63
N GLU A 76 -10.80 -9.23 -10.47
CA GLU A 76 -10.34 -10.62 -10.61
C GLU A 76 -9.77 -11.21 -9.32
N LEU A 77 -9.03 -10.40 -8.54
CA LEU A 77 -8.31 -10.86 -7.35
C LEU A 77 -9.07 -10.66 -6.03
N LYS A 78 -10.15 -9.91 -6.04
CA LYS A 78 -10.85 -9.44 -4.83
C LYS A 78 -12.38 -9.66 -4.92
N ASP A 79 -12.78 -10.84 -5.39
CA ASP A 79 -14.17 -11.29 -5.43
C ASP A 79 -15.12 -10.28 -6.10
N GLY A 80 -14.71 -9.75 -7.26
CA GLY A 80 -15.49 -8.76 -8.01
C GLY A 80 -15.43 -7.33 -7.48
N ASN A 81 -14.59 -7.05 -6.50
CA ASN A 81 -14.53 -5.73 -5.84
C ASN A 81 -13.27 -4.95 -6.24
N CYS A 82 -13.42 -3.63 -6.31
CA CYS A 82 -12.29 -2.70 -6.45
C CYS A 82 -12.26 -1.72 -5.28
N TYR A 83 -11.12 -1.66 -4.60
CA TYR A 83 -10.88 -0.74 -3.49
C TYR A 83 -9.41 -0.34 -3.41
N THR A 84 -9.13 0.73 -2.70
CA THR A 84 -7.79 1.32 -2.62
C THR A 84 -6.87 0.55 -1.67
N CYS A 85 -5.57 0.64 -1.90
CA CYS A 85 -4.57 0.17 -0.95
C CYS A 85 -4.47 1.10 0.26
N MET A 86 -3.95 0.57 1.36
CA MET A 86 -3.52 1.35 2.53
C MET A 86 -2.04 1.70 2.41
N GLY A 87 -1.69 2.91 2.76
CA GLY A 87 -0.33 3.41 2.65
C GLY A 87 0.18 3.27 1.22
N CYS A 88 1.36 2.64 1.03
CA CYS A 88 1.97 2.57 -0.29
C CYS A 88 1.30 1.53 -1.20
N ARG A 89 1.16 0.29 -0.76
CA ARG A 89 0.64 -0.83 -1.58
C ARG A 89 0.03 -1.97 -0.75
N SER A 90 -0.31 -1.75 0.51
CA SER A 90 -0.91 -2.79 1.34
C SER A 90 -2.40 -2.90 1.05
N PHE A 91 -2.81 -4.00 0.43
CA PHE A 91 -4.21 -4.31 0.21
C PHE A 91 -4.72 -5.20 1.33
N LEU A 92 -5.79 -4.78 2.00
CA LEU A 92 -6.47 -5.63 2.97
C LEU A 92 -7.11 -6.84 2.26
N THR A 93 -7.24 -7.93 3.00
CA THR A 93 -8.04 -9.08 2.53
C THR A 93 -9.50 -8.69 2.34
N VAL A 94 -10.23 -9.41 1.51
CA VAL A 94 -11.69 -9.23 1.42
C VAL A 94 -12.29 -9.57 2.78
N TYR A 95 -13.21 -8.73 3.24
CA TYR A 95 -13.94 -8.92 4.49
C TYR A 95 -15.42 -8.66 4.26
N HIS A 96 -16.26 -9.53 4.79
CA HIS A 96 -17.69 -9.37 4.77
C HIS A 96 -18.20 -9.09 6.20
N ASP A 97 -19.12 -8.16 6.32
CA ASP A 97 -19.75 -7.82 7.59
C ASP A 97 -20.75 -8.90 8.05
N GLU A 98 -21.45 -8.63 9.15
CA GLU A 98 -22.42 -9.55 9.74
C GLU A 98 -23.61 -9.84 8.79
N ASP A 99 -23.89 -8.94 7.85
CA ASP A 99 -24.92 -9.09 6.81
C ASP A 99 -24.41 -9.80 5.55
N GLY A 100 -23.14 -10.23 5.53
CA GLY A 100 -22.49 -10.81 4.36
C GLY A 100 -22.11 -9.82 3.28
N LYS A 101 -22.15 -8.49 3.55
CA LYS A 101 -21.81 -7.45 2.60
C LYS A 101 -20.31 -7.15 2.64
N PRO A 102 -19.67 -6.95 1.47
CA PRO A 102 -18.26 -6.59 1.46
C PRO A 102 -18.04 -5.20 2.07
N LYS A 103 -17.04 -5.09 2.95
CA LYS A 103 -16.70 -3.85 3.63
C LYS A 103 -15.25 -3.45 3.34
N PHE A 104 -15.05 -2.26 2.77
CA PHE A 104 -13.74 -1.75 2.33
C PHE A 104 -13.26 -0.54 3.11
N TYR A 105 -14.08 0.09 3.92
CA TYR A 105 -13.78 1.28 4.71
C TYR A 105 -13.77 0.98 6.20
N GLY A 106 -13.11 1.84 6.99
CA GLY A 106 -13.04 1.71 8.44
C GLY A 106 -12.24 0.50 8.91
N ARG A 107 -11.40 -0.07 8.05
CA ARG A 107 -10.52 -1.21 8.33
C ARG A 107 -9.08 -0.72 8.49
N PHE A 108 -8.21 -1.55 9.03
CA PHE A 108 -6.84 -1.11 9.32
C PHE A 108 -5.81 -2.25 9.22
N ASN A 109 -4.55 -1.83 9.16
CA ASN A 109 -3.40 -2.71 9.30
C ASN A 109 -2.84 -2.55 10.73
N GLN A 110 -2.65 -3.67 11.43
CA GLN A 110 -2.13 -3.69 12.81
C GLN A 110 -0.64 -3.34 12.88
N GLY A 111 0.07 -3.39 11.77
CA GLY A 111 1.45 -3.02 11.64
C GLY A 111 2.20 -3.80 10.57
N VAL A 112 3.37 -3.27 10.23
CA VAL A 112 4.28 -3.86 9.25
C VAL A 112 5.60 -4.17 9.93
N VAL A 113 6.20 -5.31 9.61
CA VAL A 113 7.61 -5.62 9.89
C VAL A 113 8.28 -5.86 8.56
N THR A 114 9.43 -5.23 8.33
CA THR A 114 10.10 -5.26 7.04
C THR A 114 11.40 -6.07 7.12
N LEU A 115 11.52 -7.06 6.26
CA LEU A 115 12.74 -7.86 6.08
C LEU A 115 13.75 -7.08 5.25
N ASN A 116 14.95 -6.87 5.77
CA ASN A 116 16.04 -6.22 5.04
C ASN A 116 16.82 -7.26 4.22
N LEU A 117 16.53 -7.33 2.93
CA LEU A 117 17.16 -8.27 2.02
C LEU A 117 18.62 -7.94 1.74
N VAL A 118 19.00 -6.66 1.84
CA VAL A 118 20.41 -6.24 1.66
C VAL A 118 21.26 -6.77 2.79
N ASP A 119 20.79 -6.65 4.04
CA ASP A 119 21.49 -7.20 5.20
C ASP A 119 21.67 -8.71 5.07
N LEU A 120 20.65 -9.43 4.62
CA LEU A 120 20.72 -10.87 4.36
C LEU A 120 21.79 -11.22 3.32
N ALA A 121 21.77 -10.52 2.20
CA ALA A 121 22.74 -10.75 1.12
C ALA A 121 24.17 -10.49 1.60
N CYS A 122 24.41 -9.36 2.25
CA CYS A 122 25.75 -9.02 2.77
C CYS A 122 26.21 -10.03 3.85
N SER A 123 25.32 -10.40 4.77
CA SER A 123 25.62 -11.36 5.85
C SER A 123 25.89 -12.76 5.33
N SER A 124 25.31 -13.15 4.19
CA SER A 124 25.59 -14.43 3.55
C SER A 124 26.98 -14.48 2.88
N GLY A 125 27.53 -13.32 2.52
CA GLY A 125 28.78 -13.24 1.78
C GLY A 125 28.70 -13.74 0.34
N GLY A 126 27.48 -13.82 -0.24
CA GLY A 126 27.22 -14.33 -1.58
C GLY A 126 26.98 -15.85 -1.63
N ASP A 127 27.02 -16.52 -0.50
CA ASP A 127 26.69 -17.95 -0.37
C ASP A 127 25.16 -18.13 -0.33
N PHE A 128 24.61 -18.86 -1.30
CA PHE A 128 23.16 -19.08 -1.43
C PHE A 128 22.59 -19.99 -0.32
N GLU A 129 23.30 -21.01 0.13
CA GLU A 129 22.82 -21.89 1.21
C GLU A 129 22.73 -21.10 2.51
N LYS A 130 23.77 -20.34 2.82
CA LYS A 130 23.80 -19.45 3.98
C LYS A 130 22.74 -18.35 3.87
N PHE A 131 22.51 -17.79 2.67
CA PHE A 131 21.46 -16.80 2.43
C PHE A 131 20.09 -17.34 2.82
N TRP A 132 19.70 -18.51 2.32
CA TRP A 132 18.40 -19.08 2.61
C TRP A 132 18.23 -19.47 4.08
N LYS A 133 19.28 -19.97 4.71
CA LYS A 133 19.26 -20.23 6.16
C LYS A 133 19.00 -18.94 6.95
N LEU A 134 19.74 -17.87 6.66
CA LEU A 134 19.53 -16.57 7.30
C LEU A 134 18.17 -15.98 6.98
N PHE A 135 17.67 -16.20 5.76
CA PHE A 135 16.33 -15.76 5.34
C PHE A 135 15.25 -16.39 6.22
N ASP A 136 15.29 -17.70 6.41
CA ASP A 136 14.31 -18.41 7.25
C ASP A 136 14.39 -17.96 8.71
N GLU A 137 15.60 -17.80 9.27
CA GLU A 137 15.79 -17.28 10.63
C GLU A 137 15.20 -15.87 10.79
N ARG A 138 15.44 -14.97 9.84
CA ARG A 138 14.92 -13.58 9.87
C ARG A 138 13.43 -13.53 9.61
N LEU A 139 12.91 -14.41 8.75
CA LEU A 139 11.48 -14.51 8.48
C LEU A 139 10.72 -14.96 9.74
N ASP A 140 11.24 -15.96 10.48
CA ASP A 140 10.68 -16.35 11.77
C ASP A 140 10.69 -15.18 12.77
N LEU A 141 11.79 -14.44 12.83
CA LEU A 141 11.88 -13.27 13.70
C LEU A 141 10.84 -12.19 13.32
N CYS A 142 10.64 -11.93 12.02
CA CYS A 142 9.59 -11.01 11.54
C CYS A 142 8.19 -11.49 11.94
N TYR A 143 7.91 -12.78 11.78
CA TYR A 143 6.66 -13.39 12.21
C TYR A 143 6.43 -13.21 13.72
N ARG A 144 7.42 -13.52 14.54
CA ARG A 144 7.35 -13.34 16.00
C ARG A 144 7.12 -11.89 16.38
N ALA A 145 7.77 -10.94 15.70
CA ALA A 145 7.57 -9.51 15.92
C ALA A 145 6.14 -9.06 15.55
N LEU A 146 5.61 -9.55 14.43
CA LEU A 146 4.21 -9.29 14.02
C LEU A 146 3.23 -9.87 15.04
N MET A 147 3.45 -11.09 15.51
CA MET A 147 2.60 -11.72 16.53
C MET A 147 2.70 -11.03 17.88
N ALA A 148 3.86 -10.53 18.26
CA ALA A 148 4.00 -9.71 19.47
C ALA A 148 3.17 -8.44 19.40
N ARG A 149 3.15 -7.75 18.24
CA ARG A 149 2.29 -6.58 18.01
C ARG A 149 0.81 -6.94 18.07
N HIS A 150 0.41 -8.01 17.38
CA HIS A 150 -0.97 -8.50 17.41
C HIS A 150 -1.42 -8.82 18.83
N ASN A 151 -0.61 -9.58 19.56
CA ASN A 151 -0.92 -9.96 20.94
C ASN A 151 -0.99 -8.75 21.89
N ARG A 152 -0.20 -7.70 21.63
CA ARG A 152 -0.24 -6.44 22.43
C ARG A 152 -1.57 -5.69 22.26
N LEU A 153 -2.26 -5.86 21.13
CA LEU A 153 -3.55 -5.21 20.88
C LEU A 153 -4.72 -5.92 21.54
N LYS A 154 -4.59 -7.20 21.88
CA LYS A 154 -5.65 -7.97 22.53
C LYS A 154 -6.03 -7.36 23.87
N GLY A 155 -7.33 -7.33 24.15
CA GLY A 155 -7.89 -6.76 25.38
C GLY A 155 -7.83 -5.23 25.43
N THR A 156 -7.39 -4.54 24.38
CA THR A 156 -7.36 -3.08 24.35
C THR A 156 -8.80 -2.53 24.35
N PRO A 157 -9.18 -1.71 25.34
CA PRO A 157 -10.52 -1.11 25.36
C PRO A 157 -10.63 0.03 24.36
N SER A 158 -11.83 0.23 23.84
CA SER A 158 -12.14 1.28 22.88
C SER A 158 -11.86 2.71 23.38
N ASP A 159 -11.79 2.88 24.71
CA ASP A 159 -11.47 4.15 25.36
C ASP A 159 -10.02 4.63 25.15
N VAL A 160 -9.12 3.73 24.76
CA VAL A 160 -7.70 4.07 24.50
C VAL A 160 -7.57 5.08 23.36
N ALA A 161 -8.43 4.92 22.33
CA ALA A 161 -8.46 5.84 21.19
C ALA A 161 -9.90 6.01 20.68
N PRO A 162 -10.75 6.79 21.37
CA PRO A 162 -12.17 6.89 21.06
C PRO A 162 -12.48 7.31 19.62
N ILE A 163 -11.70 8.23 19.04
CA ILE A 163 -11.83 8.66 17.64
C ILE A 163 -11.74 7.47 16.68
N LEU A 164 -10.82 6.54 16.94
CA LEU A 164 -10.64 5.36 16.10
C LEU A 164 -11.73 4.34 16.32
N TRP A 165 -12.03 4.02 17.58
CA TRP A 165 -12.80 2.84 17.94
C TRP A 165 -14.28 3.09 18.24
N GLN A 166 -14.64 4.30 18.71
CA GLN A 166 -16.02 4.62 19.12
C GLN A 166 -16.72 5.55 18.13
N TYR A 167 -16.00 6.54 17.57
CA TYR A 167 -16.63 7.60 16.76
C TYR A 167 -16.56 7.39 15.25
N GLY A 168 -16.10 6.23 14.81
CA GLY A 168 -16.31 5.76 13.44
C GLY A 168 -15.18 5.98 12.47
N ALA A 169 -13.97 6.42 12.92
CA ALA A 169 -12.83 6.44 12.01
C ALA A 169 -12.47 5.02 11.53
N LEU A 170 -12.46 4.03 12.45
CA LEU A 170 -12.26 2.61 12.14
C LEU A 170 -13.46 1.74 12.53
N ALA A 171 -14.09 2.03 13.66
CA ALA A 171 -15.21 1.26 14.18
C ALA A 171 -16.18 2.14 14.98
N ARG A 172 -17.31 1.56 15.42
CA ARG A 172 -18.29 2.19 16.29
C ARG A 172 -18.60 1.28 17.49
N LEU A 173 -17.55 0.97 18.25
CA LEU A 173 -17.64 0.18 19.47
C LEU A 173 -18.27 1.01 20.60
N LYS A 174 -18.92 0.33 21.54
CA LYS A 174 -19.36 0.96 22.77
C LYS A 174 -18.17 1.30 23.67
N LYS A 175 -18.38 2.28 24.55
CA LYS A 175 -17.38 2.63 25.57
C LYS A 175 -17.05 1.40 26.44
N GLY A 176 -15.74 1.14 26.64
CA GLY A 176 -15.24 -0.01 27.39
C GLY A 176 -15.26 -1.34 26.67
N GLU A 177 -15.85 -1.43 25.49
CA GLU A 177 -15.79 -2.64 24.64
C GLU A 177 -14.37 -2.85 24.10
N THR A 178 -13.88 -4.10 24.09
CA THR A 178 -12.56 -4.38 23.56
C THR A 178 -12.55 -4.41 22.02
N ILE A 179 -11.39 -4.11 21.43
CA ILE A 179 -11.20 -4.14 19.97
C ILE A 179 -10.99 -5.55 19.41
N ASP A 180 -11.04 -6.58 20.24
CA ASP A 180 -10.64 -7.94 19.87
C ASP A 180 -11.35 -8.46 18.64
N LYS A 181 -12.64 -8.21 18.49
CA LYS A 181 -13.40 -8.61 17.30
C LYS A 181 -12.90 -7.98 15.99
N LEU A 182 -12.16 -6.87 16.07
CA LEU A 182 -11.58 -6.18 14.93
C LEU A 182 -10.19 -6.72 14.54
N LEU A 183 -9.60 -7.56 15.38
CA LEU A 183 -8.27 -8.12 15.16
C LEU A 183 -8.30 -9.40 14.31
N TYR A 184 -9.47 -10.00 14.13
CA TYR A 184 -9.66 -11.31 13.50
C TYR A 184 -10.62 -11.26 12.32
N GLY A 185 -10.80 -12.41 11.66
CA GLY A 185 -11.77 -12.59 10.59
C GLY A 185 -11.50 -11.78 9.33
N GLY A 186 -10.31 -11.21 9.18
CA GLY A 186 -9.97 -10.36 8.03
C GLY A 186 -10.36 -8.88 8.18
N TYR A 187 -11.00 -8.46 9.28
CA TYR A 187 -11.33 -7.05 9.51
C TYR A 187 -10.07 -6.17 9.51
N SER A 188 -9.02 -6.62 10.15
CA SER A 188 -7.69 -6.01 10.08
C SER A 188 -6.65 -7.03 9.61
N THR A 189 -5.48 -6.56 9.21
CA THR A 189 -4.38 -7.40 8.73
C THR A 189 -3.10 -7.07 9.47
N ILE A 190 -2.16 -8.00 9.44
CA ILE A 190 -0.75 -7.77 9.70
C ILE A 190 0.02 -7.91 8.39
N SER A 191 1.08 -7.15 8.20
CA SER A 191 1.81 -7.14 6.93
C SER A 191 3.29 -7.42 7.13
N LEU A 192 3.82 -8.33 6.32
CA LEU A 192 5.25 -8.50 6.14
C LEU A 192 5.68 -7.70 4.92
N GLY A 193 6.65 -6.81 5.09
CA GLY A 193 7.30 -6.08 4.02
C GLY A 193 8.68 -6.64 3.71
N TYR A 194 9.25 -6.25 2.59
CA TYR A 194 10.66 -6.45 2.30
C TYR A 194 11.23 -5.21 1.59
N ALA A 195 12.54 -5.01 1.73
CA ALA A 195 13.25 -3.89 1.11
C ALA A 195 14.60 -4.34 0.56
N GLY A 196 15.07 -3.65 -0.47
CA GLY A 196 16.38 -3.89 -1.05
C GLY A 196 16.46 -5.11 -1.98
N LEU A 197 15.36 -5.48 -2.66
CA LEU A 197 15.36 -6.64 -3.56
C LEU A 197 16.34 -6.49 -4.71
N CYS A 198 16.42 -5.30 -5.32
CA CYS A 198 17.33 -5.04 -6.43
C CYS A 198 18.80 -5.18 -6.01
N GLU A 199 19.15 -4.56 -4.89
CA GLU A 199 20.50 -4.60 -4.33
C GLU A 199 20.88 -6.01 -3.87
N CYS A 200 19.94 -6.72 -3.22
CA CYS A 200 20.10 -8.11 -2.82
C CYS A 200 20.38 -8.98 -4.05
N THR A 201 19.56 -8.87 -5.09
CA THR A 201 19.74 -9.64 -6.33
C THR A 201 21.08 -9.34 -6.97
N ARG A 202 21.46 -8.06 -7.09
CA ARG A 202 22.76 -7.68 -7.62
C ARG A 202 23.92 -8.27 -6.83
N TYR A 203 23.86 -8.19 -5.52
CA TYR A 203 24.90 -8.74 -4.65
C TYR A 203 25.01 -10.27 -4.79
N MET A 204 23.90 -10.97 -4.78
CA MET A 204 23.87 -12.45 -4.81
C MET A 204 24.17 -13.04 -6.19
N THR A 205 23.76 -12.35 -7.28
CA THR A 205 23.91 -12.89 -8.63
C THR A 205 25.08 -12.28 -9.38
N CYS A 206 25.50 -11.09 -9.01
CA CYS A 206 26.35 -10.27 -9.81
C CYS A 206 27.70 -9.94 -9.21
N LEU A 207 28.32 -10.92 -8.80
CA LEU A 207 29.71 -10.90 -9.19
C LEU A 207 29.90 -11.26 -10.68
N LEU A 208 28.83 -11.63 -11.41
CA LEU A 208 28.94 -12.16 -12.77
C LEU A 208 27.90 -11.66 -13.78
N TYR A 209 26.76 -11.08 -13.39
CA TYR A 209 25.76 -10.61 -14.37
C TYR A 209 24.97 -9.40 -13.87
N THR A 210 25.26 -8.24 -14.38
CA THR A 210 24.33 -7.13 -14.39
C THR A 210 23.16 -7.51 -15.29
N SER A 211 21.94 -7.55 -14.76
CA SER A 211 20.76 -7.48 -15.63
C SER A 211 20.94 -6.28 -16.54
N PRO A 212 20.86 -6.44 -17.88
CA PRO A 212 20.98 -5.29 -18.76
C PRO A 212 19.97 -4.22 -18.33
N SER A 213 20.44 -3.01 -18.12
CA SER A 213 19.60 -1.85 -17.86
C SER A 213 18.58 -1.74 -19.00
N PRO A 214 17.35 -1.23 -18.77
CA PRO A 214 16.47 -0.87 -19.88
C PRO A 214 17.13 0.02 -20.93
N ARG A 215 18.22 0.72 -20.58
CA ARG A 215 19.04 1.53 -21.51
C ARG A 215 19.97 0.68 -22.40
N ASP A 216 20.25 -0.55 -22.00
CA ASP A 216 21.13 -1.47 -22.73
C ASP A 216 20.36 -2.36 -23.73
N ARG A 217 19.03 -2.20 -23.79
CA ARG A 217 18.17 -2.78 -24.79
C ARG A 217 17.87 -1.72 -25.86
N GLY A 218 18.92 -1.44 -26.66
CA GLY A 218 18.79 -0.62 -27.86
C GLY A 218 17.99 -1.31 -28.96
#